data_c7655f984b264dc2d82b34b144b50de8
#
_entry.id   c7655f984b264dc2d82b34b144b50de8
#
_cell.length_a   1.000
_cell.length_b   1.000
_cell.length_c   1.000
_cell.angle_alpha   90.00
_cell.angle_beta   90.00
_cell.angle_gamma   90.00
#
_symmetry.space_group_name_H-M   'P 1'
#
loop_
_entity.id
_entity.type
_entity.pdbx_description
1 polymer ?
#
loop_
_entity_poly.entity_id
_entity_poly.type
_entity_poly.pdbx_seq_one_letter_code
_entity_poly.pdbx_strand_id
1 'polypeptide(L)'
;MKKINFRGAELEVPESVGELTAVQYEYFLILVQAVGAGAIDAERMRVRWLSFLLGMGMSDYTILVPELIAEAESLAHVADGFYRDGAPCLSTPLNKLPEYDGHTGPGDWLDGLKFGDFVKCLTIMESVQQASAEEIADGCEEVARTLYGYAPAEQVPDMLTYHATVFFMSVWNEIMSAPVTINGKPVDFRIIFKGDGSGKGGEKPDDNTGWTGIAFEVAKEGPFGKLREVEATDFWEVLLYLYRCKFEYIHSC
;
A
#
# COMPACT_ATOMS: atom_id res chain seq x y z
N MET A 1 3.67 19.37 -0.46
CA MET A 1 2.87 20.41 0.26
C MET A 1 2.76 21.65 -0.61
N LYS A 2 1.56 22.14 -0.87
CA LYS A 2 1.25 23.31 -1.69
C LYS A 2 0.78 24.48 -0.80
N LYS A 3 1.29 25.67 -1.08
CA LYS A 3 0.80 26.89 -0.43
C LYS A 3 -0.40 27.45 -1.18
N ILE A 4 -1.48 27.70 -0.47
CA ILE A 4 -2.70 28.31 -0.99
C ILE A 4 -3.11 29.47 -0.09
N ASN A 5 -3.91 30.40 -0.63
CA ASN A 5 -4.52 31.46 0.16
C ASN A 5 -6.02 31.14 0.30
N PHE A 6 -6.50 31.07 1.53
CA PHE A 6 -7.91 30.87 1.83
C PHE A 6 -8.32 31.77 3.00
N ARG A 7 -9.39 32.52 2.87
CA ARG A 7 -9.87 33.53 3.86
C ARG A 7 -8.79 34.55 4.24
N GLY A 8 -7.88 34.88 3.31
CA GLY A 8 -6.78 35.81 3.57
C GLY A 8 -5.62 35.24 4.39
N ALA A 9 -5.66 33.95 4.72
CA ALA A 9 -4.56 33.22 5.38
C ALA A 9 -3.83 32.30 4.37
N GLU A 10 -2.51 32.23 4.48
CA GLU A 10 -1.71 31.23 3.75
C GLU A 10 -1.81 29.89 4.48
N LEU A 11 -2.24 28.86 3.77
CA LEU A 11 -2.34 27.48 4.25
C LEU A 11 -1.36 26.61 3.46
N GLU A 12 -0.71 25.67 4.17
CA GLU A 12 0.04 24.57 3.54
C GLU A 12 -0.84 23.33 3.51
N VAL A 13 -1.15 22.87 2.29
CA VAL A 13 -2.02 21.70 2.07
C VAL A 13 -1.25 20.58 1.37
N PRO A 14 -1.50 19.30 1.75
CA PRO A 14 -0.89 18.16 1.07
C PRO A 14 -1.45 18.02 -0.35
N GLU A 15 -0.59 17.60 -1.28
CA GLU A 15 -0.94 17.37 -2.69
C GLU A 15 -1.18 15.89 -3.01
N SER A 16 -0.80 14.99 -2.09
CA SER A 16 -0.95 13.54 -2.26
C SER A 16 -1.08 12.83 -0.93
N VAL A 17 -1.51 11.57 -0.97
CA VAL A 17 -1.62 10.71 0.23
C VAL A 17 -0.28 10.56 0.95
N GLY A 18 0.83 10.52 0.21
CA GLY A 18 2.17 10.45 0.79
C GLY A 18 2.53 11.64 1.70
N GLU A 19 1.93 12.81 1.49
CA GLU A 19 2.19 14.01 2.29
C GLU A 19 1.25 14.17 3.51
N LEU A 20 0.25 13.31 3.65
CA LEU A 20 -0.69 13.37 4.78
C LEU A 20 0.00 13.06 6.11
N THR A 21 -0.39 13.77 7.16
CA THR A 21 -0.15 13.36 8.54
C THR A 21 -1.02 12.15 8.88
N ALA A 22 -0.71 11.42 9.95
CA ALA A 22 -1.53 10.28 10.40
C ALA A 22 -3.01 10.67 10.61
N VAL A 23 -3.27 11.78 11.28
CA VAL A 23 -4.65 12.28 11.53
C VAL A 23 -5.38 12.62 10.23
N GLN A 24 -4.70 13.26 9.28
CA GLN A 24 -5.27 13.56 7.97
C GLN A 24 -5.57 12.29 7.19
N TYR A 25 -4.65 11.33 7.25
CA TYR A 25 -4.80 10.04 6.59
C TYR A 25 -5.96 9.23 7.17
N GLU A 26 -6.07 9.14 8.51
CA GLU A 26 -7.20 8.48 9.18
C GLU A 26 -8.54 9.07 8.77
N TYR A 27 -8.64 10.41 8.74
CA TYR A 27 -9.87 11.05 8.31
C TYR A 27 -10.21 10.78 6.84
N PHE A 28 -9.19 10.81 5.95
CA PHE A 28 -9.39 10.46 4.55
C PHE A 28 -9.83 9.01 4.38
N LEU A 29 -9.24 8.09 5.16
CA LEU A 29 -9.59 6.67 5.18
C LEU A 29 -11.05 6.44 5.62
N ILE A 30 -11.50 7.13 6.68
CA ILE A 30 -12.90 7.10 7.11
C ILE A 30 -13.85 7.54 5.99
N LEU A 31 -13.51 8.59 5.26
CA LEU A 31 -14.31 9.05 4.13
C LEU A 31 -14.37 8.02 2.99
N VAL A 32 -13.24 7.38 2.68
CA VAL A 32 -13.18 6.31 1.66
C VAL A 32 -14.05 5.12 2.06
N GLN A 33 -13.96 4.68 3.31
CA GLN A 33 -14.81 3.60 3.83
C GLN A 33 -16.29 3.97 3.80
N ALA A 34 -16.63 5.23 4.14
CA ALA A 34 -18.01 5.71 4.08
C ALA A 34 -18.59 5.70 2.64
N VAL A 35 -17.76 5.97 1.62
CA VAL A 35 -18.15 5.81 0.21
C VAL A 35 -18.34 4.34 -0.14
N GLY A 36 -17.41 3.48 0.26
CA GLY A 36 -17.50 2.03 0.02
C GLY A 36 -18.75 1.40 0.64
N ALA A 37 -19.14 1.87 1.83
CA ALA A 37 -20.37 1.45 2.52
C ALA A 37 -21.65 2.11 1.96
N GLY A 38 -21.55 3.01 0.97
CA GLY A 38 -22.69 3.75 0.43
C GLY A 38 -23.30 4.78 1.39
N ALA A 39 -22.61 5.12 2.48
CA ALA A 39 -23.08 6.12 3.45
C ALA A 39 -22.97 7.56 2.91
N ILE A 40 -22.02 7.81 2.03
CA ILE A 40 -21.87 9.06 1.28
C ILE A 40 -21.52 8.74 -0.17
N ASP A 41 -21.82 9.66 -1.08
CA ASP A 41 -21.34 9.58 -2.47
C ASP A 41 -19.94 10.21 -2.62
N ALA A 42 -19.29 9.95 -3.76
CA ALA A 42 -17.94 10.45 -4.04
C ALA A 42 -17.87 11.99 -4.07
N GLU A 43 -18.92 12.67 -4.49
CA GLU A 43 -18.99 14.14 -4.53
C GLU A 43 -19.00 14.71 -3.11
N ARG A 44 -19.84 14.17 -2.23
CA ARG A 44 -19.87 14.55 -0.80
C ARG A 44 -18.56 14.25 -0.11
N MET A 45 -17.92 13.13 -0.43
CA MET A 45 -16.59 12.83 0.07
C MET A 45 -15.60 13.92 -0.34
N ARG A 46 -15.58 14.30 -1.63
CA ARG A 46 -14.68 15.34 -2.15
C ARG A 46 -14.86 16.67 -1.46
N VAL A 47 -16.13 17.08 -1.25
CA VAL A 47 -16.46 18.31 -0.53
C VAL A 47 -15.98 18.25 0.92
N ARG A 48 -16.23 17.15 1.64
CA ARG A 48 -15.79 16.97 3.03
C ARG A 48 -14.26 16.97 3.15
N TRP A 49 -13.59 16.29 2.21
CA TRP A 49 -12.13 16.25 2.18
C TRP A 49 -11.53 17.63 1.93
N LEU A 50 -12.01 18.35 0.90
CA LEU A 50 -11.57 19.71 0.62
C LEU A 50 -11.76 20.62 1.83
N SER A 51 -12.91 20.56 2.46
CA SER A 51 -13.20 21.40 3.62
C SER A 51 -12.29 21.10 4.81
N PHE A 52 -11.97 19.82 5.02
CA PHE A 52 -11.00 19.43 6.04
C PHE A 52 -9.60 19.99 5.74
N LEU A 53 -9.16 19.92 4.48
CA LEU A 53 -7.87 20.48 4.04
C LEU A 53 -7.82 22.02 4.21
N LEU A 54 -8.95 22.69 4.03
CA LEU A 54 -9.08 24.14 4.20
C LEU A 54 -9.30 24.56 5.67
N GLY A 55 -9.34 23.61 6.61
CA GLY A 55 -9.57 23.90 8.03
C GLY A 55 -10.99 24.40 8.34
N MET A 56 -11.97 24.05 7.51
CA MET A 56 -13.37 24.43 7.71
C MET A 56 -14.01 23.55 8.79
N GLY A 57 -14.60 24.16 9.82
CA GLY A 57 -15.32 23.42 10.85
C GLY A 57 -16.75 23.04 10.43
N MET A 58 -17.38 22.12 11.18
CA MET A 58 -18.77 21.69 10.93
C MET A 58 -19.77 22.88 10.94
N SER A 59 -19.51 23.91 11.73
CA SER A 59 -20.31 25.13 11.77
C SER A 59 -20.26 25.94 10.48
N ASP A 60 -19.14 25.87 9.75
CA ASP A 60 -18.95 26.58 8.48
C ASP A 60 -19.84 26.02 7.36
N TYR A 61 -20.25 24.74 7.46
CA TYR A 61 -21.19 24.13 6.51
C TYR A 61 -22.64 24.57 6.69
N THR A 62 -23.03 24.93 7.89
CA THR A 62 -24.41 25.35 8.19
C THR A 62 -24.63 26.84 7.94
N ILE A 63 -23.57 27.64 7.82
CA ILE A 63 -23.59 29.10 7.61
C ILE A 63 -22.73 29.42 6.35
N LEU A 64 -22.83 28.60 5.29
CA LEU A 64 -22.08 28.86 4.08
C LEU A 64 -22.55 30.14 3.42
N VAL A 65 -21.79 31.21 3.61
CA VAL A 65 -21.92 32.44 2.85
C VAL A 65 -21.57 32.12 1.40
N PRO A 66 -22.33 32.53 0.39
CA PRO A 66 -22.09 32.24 -1.01
C PRO A 66 -20.65 32.51 -1.47
N GLU A 67 -20.04 33.59 -0.94
CA GLU A 67 -18.66 33.94 -1.23
C GLU A 67 -17.65 32.87 -0.76
N LEU A 68 -17.91 32.25 0.39
CA LEU A 68 -17.05 31.18 0.92
C LEU A 68 -17.15 29.90 0.11
N ILE A 69 -18.36 29.59 -0.38
CA ILE A 69 -18.55 28.46 -1.30
C ILE A 69 -17.77 28.69 -2.58
N ALA A 70 -17.90 29.85 -3.19
CA ALA A 70 -17.21 30.20 -4.43
C ALA A 70 -15.68 30.19 -4.27
N GLU A 71 -15.17 30.67 -3.12
CA GLU A 71 -13.74 30.58 -2.81
C GLU A 71 -13.27 29.12 -2.66
N ALA A 72 -14.00 28.30 -1.89
CA ALA A 72 -13.68 26.87 -1.73
C ALA A 72 -13.78 26.11 -3.06
N GLU A 73 -14.79 26.38 -3.90
CA GLU A 73 -14.93 25.80 -5.23
C GLU A 73 -13.74 26.15 -6.14
N SER A 74 -13.23 27.38 -6.07
CA SER A 74 -12.04 27.80 -6.83
C SER A 74 -10.79 27.00 -6.45
N LEU A 75 -10.77 26.44 -5.22
CA LEU A 75 -9.69 25.63 -4.68
C LEU A 75 -9.95 24.11 -4.82
N ALA A 76 -11.03 23.69 -5.50
CA ALA A 76 -11.39 22.26 -5.64
C ALA A 76 -10.24 21.42 -6.23
N HIS A 77 -9.41 22.01 -7.09
CA HIS A 77 -8.23 21.36 -7.67
C HIS A 77 -7.17 20.91 -6.63
N VAL A 78 -7.22 21.45 -5.42
CA VAL A 78 -6.32 21.05 -4.31
C VAL A 78 -6.57 19.59 -3.91
N ALA A 79 -7.80 19.12 -4.08
CA ALA A 79 -8.15 17.74 -3.76
C ALA A 79 -7.83 16.75 -4.91
N ASP A 80 -7.43 17.20 -6.10
CA ASP A 80 -7.29 16.34 -7.29
C ASP A 80 -6.24 15.24 -7.11
N GLY A 81 -5.15 15.52 -6.39
CA GLY A 81 -4.09 14.55 -6.13
C GLY A 81 -4.48 13.35 -5.26
N PHE A 82 -5.68 13.39 -4.67
CA PHE A 82 -6.24 12.30 -3.87
C PHE A 82 -7.23 11.42 -4.65
N TYR A 83 -7.39 11.69 -5.94
CA TYR A 83 -8.31 10.96 -6.81
C TYR A 83 -7.60 10.53 -8.09
N ARG A 84 -7.94 9.32 -8.54
CA ARG A 84 -7.52 8.79 -9.85
C ARG A 84 -8.77 8.30 -10.56
N ASP A 85 -9.00 8.78 -11.78
CA ASP A 85 -10.19 8.44 -12.58
C ASP A 85 -11.52 8.68 -11.83
N GLY A 86 -11.55 9.72 -10.98
CA GLY A 86 -12.70 10.09 -10.17
C GLY A 86 -12.90 9.28 -8.89
N ALA A 87 -12.12 8.23 -8.67
CA ALA A 87 -12.15 7.43 -7.44
C ALA A 87 -11.06 7.89 -6.46
N PRO A 88 -11.30 7.81 -5.12
CA PRO A 88 -10.27 8.10 -4.14
C PRO A 88 -9.09 7.13 -4.28
N CYS A 89 -7.88 7.68 -4.26
CA CYS A 89 -6.64 6.92 -4.39
C CYS A 89 -5.87 6.96 -3.08
N LEU A 90 -5.73 5.81 -2.43
CA LEU A 90 -4.97 5.62 -1.19
C LEU A 90 -3.55 5.07 -1.43
N SER A 91 -3.19 4.83 -2.70
CA SER A 91 -1.92 4.19 -3.03
C SER A 91 -0.74 5.06 -2.61
N THR A 92 0.06 4.53 -1.70
CA THR A 92 1.35 5.09 -1.27
C THR A 92 2.22 3.98 -0.68
N PRO A 93 3.53 3.95 -0.97
CA PRO A 93 4.45 3.02 -0.33
C PRO A 93 4.88 3.45 1.08
N LEU A 94 4.34 4.58 1.58
CA LEU A 94 4.64 5.09 2.92
C LEU A 94 3.62 4.51 3.92
N ASN A 95 4.10 3.96 5.04
CA ASN A 95 3.24 3.53 6.12
C ASN A 95 2.71 4.74 6.89
N LYS A 96 1.43 5.08 6.68
CA LYS A 96 0.77 6.23 7.32
C LYS A 96 0.30 5.95 8.75
N LEU A 97 0.27 4.69 9.15
CA LEU A 97 -0.08 4.24 10.50
C LEU A 97 0.98 3.28 11.03
N PRO A 98 2.25 3.71 11.20
CA PRO A 98 3.35 2.83 11.62
C PRO A 98 3.13 2.23 13.02
N GLU A 99 2.35 2.91 13.85
CA GLU A 99 1.89 2.43 15.15
C GLU A 99 0.38 2.61 15.25
N TYR A 100 -0.33 1.58 15.70
CA TYR A 100 -1.77 1.62 15.89
C TYR A 100 -2.16 0.74 17.07
N ASP A 101 -2.87 1.30 18.04
CA ASP A 101 -3.39 0.62 19.25
C ASP A 101 -2.31 -0.20 20.00
N GLY A 102 -1.09 0.31 20.06
CA GLY A 102 0.04 -0.34 20.72
C GLY A 102 0.78 -1.40 19.88
N HIS A 103 0.36 -1.64 18.65
CA HIS A 103 1.03 -2.51 17.69
C HIS A 103 1.85 -1.69 16.71
N THR A 104 3.03 -2.22 16.36
CA THR A 104 3.96 -1.58 15.41
C THR A 104 3.98 -2.37 14.11
N GLY A 105 3.66 -1.70 13.01
CA GLY A 105 3.75 -2.24 11.66
C GLY A 105 5.15 -2.06 11.03
N PRO A 106 5.36 -2.56 9.80
CA PRO A 106 6.60 -2.36 9.08
C PRO A 106 6.81 -0.88 8.75
N GLY A 107 8.07 -0.48 8.50
CA GLY A 107 8.39 0.86 8.03
C GLY A 107 7.88 1.13 6.60
N ASP A 108 8.16 2.34 6.09
CA ASP A 108 7.88 2.70 4.70
C ASP A 108 8.47 1.66 3.75
N TRP A 109 7.79 1.36 2.65
CA TRP A 109 8.20 0.32 1.69
C TRP A 109 8.31 -1.08 2.29
N LEU A 110 7.57 -1.39 3.34
CA LEU A 110 7.65 -2.66 4.10
C LEU A 110 9.02 -2.89 4.75
N ASP A 111 9.76 -1.83 5.07
CA ASP A 111 11.05 -1.94 5.76
C ASP A 111 10.91 -2.70 7.09
N GLY A 112 11.81 -3.65 7.33
CA GLY A 112 11.77 -4.53 8.49
C GLY A 112 10.77 -5.70 8.42
N LEU A 113 9.98 -5.82 7.32
CA LEU A 113 9.11 -6.98 7.13
C LEU A 113 9.93 -8.23 6.79
N LYS A 114 9.64 -9.35 7.43
CA LYS A 114 10.28 -10.62 7.13
C LYS A 114 9.76 -11.21 5.83
N PHE A 115 10.62 -11.91 5.11
CA PHE A 115 10.26 -12.53 3.84
C PHE A 115 9.11 -13.54 3.97
N GLY A 116 9.08 -14.33 5.05
CA GLY A 116 7.98 -15.27 5.31
C GLY A 116 6.63 -14.56 5.49
N ASP A 117 6.60 -13.43 6.20
CA ASP A 117 5.39 -12.62 6.40
C ASP A 117 4.94 -11.96 5.09
N PHE A 118 5.91 -11.48 4.27
CA PHE A 118 5.61 -10.98 2.93
C PHE A 118 4.97 -12.05 2.05
N VAL A 119 5.55 -13.25 1.99
CA VAL A 119 5.02 -14.38 1.20
C VAL A 119 3.63 -14.77 1.68
N LYS A 120 3.41 -14.81 3.00
CA LYS A 120 2.10 -15.08 3.59
C LYS A 120 1.06 -14.06 3.15
N CYS A 121 1.36 -12.76 3.29
CA CYS A 121 0.44 -11.70 2.88
C CYS A 121 0.13 -11.76 1.38
N LEU A 122 1.15 -11.97 0.54
CA LEU A 122 0.95 -12.06 -0.91
C LEU A 122 0.08 -13.26 -1.30
N THR A 123 0.33 -14.43 -0.71
CA THR A 123 -0.48 -15.64 -0.94
C THR A 123 -1.94 -15.42 -0.54
N ILE A 124 -2.20 -14.76 0.58
CA ILE A 124 -3.56 -14.38 1.00
C ILE A 124 -4.19 -13.48 -0.06
N MET A 125 -3.51 -12.41 -0.48
CA MET A 125 -4.05 -11.46 -1.45
C MET A 125 -4.31 -12.09 -2.83
N GLU A 126 -3.51 -13.08 -3.24
CA GLU A 126 -3.76 -13.86 -4.45
C GLU A 126 -4.99 -14.77 -4.30
N SER A 127 -5.16 -15.40 -3.15
CA SER A 127 -6.28 -16.34 -2.90
C SER A 127 -7.64 -15.65 -2.86
N VAL A 128 -7.71 -14.40 -2.39
CA VAL A 128 -8.97 -13.67 -2.24
C VAL A 128 -9.49 -13.00 -3.53
N GLN A 129 -8.75 -13.05 -4.63
CA GLN A 129 -9.16 -12.39 -5.90
C GLN A 129 -10.48 -12.90 -6.47
N GLN A 130 -10.87 -14.13 -6.17
CA GLN A 130 -12.12 -14.76 -6.65
C GLN A 130 -12.98 -15.28 -5.48
N ALA A 131 -12.69 -14.82 -4.26
CA ALA A 131 -13.34 -15.26 -3.04
C ALA A 131 -14.67 -14.50 -2.78
N SER A 132 -15.47 -14.99 -1.85
CA SER A 132 -16.64 -14.29 -1.33
C SER A 132 -16.25 -13.03 -0.53
N ALA A 133 -17.19 -12.12 -0.30
CA ALA A 133 -16.94 -10.91 0.47
C ALA A 133 -16.45 -11.21 1.91
N GLU A 134 -16.93 -12.29 2.52
CA GLU A 134 -16.51 -12.75 3.84
C GLU A 134 -15.05 -13.23 3.82
N GLU A 135 -14.70 -14.10 2.88
CA GLU A 135 -13.31 -14.59 2.71
C GLU A 135 -12.33 -13.46 2.37
N ILE A 136 -12.77 -12.44 1.61
CA ILE A 136 -11.97 -11.24 1.36
C ILE A 136 -11.73 -10.47 2.66
N ALA A 137 -12.77 -10.27 3.49
CA ALA A 137 -12.65 -9.58 4.75
C ALA A 137 -11.70 -10.31 5.71
N ASP A 138 -11.85 -11.62 5.84
CA ASP A 138 -10.99 -12.48 6.68
C ASP A 138 -9.53 -12.43 6.18
N GLY A 139 -9.31 -12.47 4.87
CA GLY A 139 -7.99 -12.36 4.27
C GLY A 139 -7.33 -11.00 4.54
N CYS A 140 -8.08 -9.90 4.40
CA CYS A 140 -7.59 -8.56 4.72
C CYS A 140 -7.23 -8.42 6.21
N GLU A 141 -8.06 -8.97 7.11
CA GLU A 141 -7.75 -9.00 8.55
C GLU A 141 -6.47 -9.78 8.84
N GLU A 142 -6.27 -10.94 8.19
CA GLU A 142 -5.07 -11.74 8.38
C GLU A 142 -3.80 -11.06 7.83
N VAL A 143 -3.91 -10.26 6.75
CA VAL A 143 -2.82 -9.38 6.30
C VAL A 143 -2.47 -8.35 7.37
N ALA A 144 -3.45 -7.64 7.92
CA ALA A 144 -3.22 -6.67 8.98
C ALA A 144 -2.63 -7.31 10.25
N ARG A 145 -3.15 -8.46 10.64
CA ARG A 145 -2.64 -9.28 11.75
C ARG A 145 -1.17 -9.62 11.56
N THR A 146 -0.80 -10.05 10.37
CA THR A 146 0.57 -10.42 10.01
C THR A 146 1.50 -9.21 10.03
N LEU A 147 1.10 -8.09 9.45
CA LEU A 147 1.93 -6.90 9.35
C LEU A 147 2.15 -6.20 10.70
N TYR A 148 1.16 -6.25 11.61
CA TYR A 148 1.20 -5.54 12.89
C TYR A 148 1.39 -6.47 14.11
N GLY A 149 1.53 -7.78 13.88
CA GLY A 149 1.84 -8.72 14.96
C GLY A 149 0.70 -8.97 15.95
N TYR A 150 -0.57 -8.83 15.53
CA TYR A 150 -1.72 -9.16 16.38
C TYR A 150 -1.76 -10.66 16.68
N ALA A 151 -2.02 -11.02 17.94
CA ALA A 151 -2.22 -12.41 18.29
C ALA A 151 -3.53 -12.97 17.67
N PRO A 152 -3.63 -14.29 17.43
CA PRO A 152 -4.80 -14.90 16.80
C PRO A 152 -6.15 -14.62 17.48
N ALA A 153 -6.13 -14.37 18.81
CA ALA A 153 -7.35 -14.08 19.58
C ALA A 153 -7.67 -12.59 19.70
N GLU A 154 -6.80 -11.71 19.23
CA GLU A 154 -7.01 -10.27 19.29
C GLU A 154 -7.85 -9.81 18.09
N GLN A 155 -8.75 -8.88 18.33
CA GLN A 155 -9.53 -8.25 17.26
C GLN A 155 -8.68 -7.19 16.57
N VAL A 156 -8.55 -7.27 15.25
CA VAL A 156 -7.91 -6.24 14.44
C VAL A 156 -8.96 -5.17 14.11
N PRO A 157 -8.68 -3.88 14.35
CA PRO A 157 -9.62 -2.80 13.99
C PRO A 157 -9.83 -2.70 12.47
N ASP A 158 -11.08 -2.47 12.03
CA ASP A 158 -11.44 -2.36 10.60
C ASP A 158 -10.61 -1.32 9.86
N MET A 159 -10.32 -0.19 10.50
CA MET A 159 -9.49 0.87 9.92
C MET A 159 -8.07 0.36 9.63
N LEU A 160 -7.48 -0.36 10.57
CA LEU A 160 -6.14 -0.93 10.40
C LEU A 160 -6.14 -2.04 9.35
N THR A 161 -7.17 -2.89 9.34
CA THR A 161 -7.37 -3.93 8.32
C THR A 161 -7.34 -3.33 6.92
N TYR A 162 -8.12 -2.27 6.71
CA TYR A 162 -8.18 -1.59 5.42
C TYR A 162 -6.85 -0.91 5.08
N HIS A 163 -6.25 -0.16 6.02
CA HIS A 163 -4.94 0.46 5.84
C HIS A 163 -3.86 -0.54 5.45
N ALA A 164 -3.70 -1.60 6.24
CA ALA A 164 -2.65 -2.61 6.07
C ALA A 164 -2.72 -3.27 4.69
N THR A 165 -3.94 -3.62 4.26
CA THR A 165 -4.18 -4.21 2.94
C THR A 165 -3.80 -3.25 1.82
N VAL A 166 -4.26 -2.00 1.87
CA VAL A 166 -3.97 -0.99 0.85
C VAL A 166 -2.48 -0.65 0.82
N PHE A 167 -1.84 -0.51 1.98
CA PHE A 167 -0.41 -0.24 2.09
C PHE A 167 0.42 -1.38 1.50
N PHE A 168 0.16 -2.63 1.89
CA PHE A 168 0.85 -3.80 1.36
C PHE A 168 0.72 -3.88 -0.17
N MET A 169 -0.49 -3.77 -0.69
CA MET A 169 -0.75 -3.81 -2.13
C MET A 169 -0.14 -2.62 -2.87
N SER A 170 -0.07 -1.45 -2.24
CA SER A 170 0.58 -0.27 -2.84
C SER A 170 2.07 -0.52 -3.04
N VAL A 171 2.78 -1.03 -2.03
CA VAL A 171 4.20 -1.36 -2.15
C VAL A 171 4.43 -2.43 -3.22
N TRP A 172 3.61 -3.51 -3.20
CA TRP A 172 3.72 -4.56 -4.19
C TRP A 172 3.50 -4.04 -5.62
N ASN A 173 2.47 -3.23 -5.82
CA ASN A 173 2.18 -2.63 -7.12
C ASN A 173 3.31 -1.69 -7.60
N GLU A 174 3.93 -0.92 -6.72
CA GLU A 174 5.08 -0.08 -7.06
C GLU A 174 6.27 -0.95 -7.53
N ILE A 175 6.60 -2.01 -6.79
CA ILE A 175 7.67 -2.96 -7.16
C ILE A 175 7.40 -3.59 -8.54
N MET A 176 6.12 -3.90 -8.83
CA MET A 176 5.71 -4.57 -10.08
C MET A 176 5.47 -3.61 -11.25
N SER A 177 5.36 -2.31 -11.02
CA SER A 177 5.05 -1.32 -12.07
C SER A 177 6.26 -0.57 -12.58
N ALA A 178 7.25 -0.27 -11.72
CA ALA A 178 8.39 0.58 -12.04
C ALA A 178 9.67 0.15 -11.32
N PRO A 179 10.86 0.57 -11.81
CA PRO A 179 12.10 0.39 -11.07
C PRO A 179 12.07 1.14 -9.74
N VAL A 180 12.50 0.47 -8.66
CA VAL A 180 12.64 1.04 -7.32
C VAL A 180 14.06 1.60 -7.15
N THR A 181 14.19 2.77 -6.55
CA THR A 181 15.51 3.35 -6.29
C THR A 181 16.10 2.79 -4.99
N ILE A 182 17.20 2.04 -5.10
CA ILE A 182 17.95 1.49 -3.97
C ILE A 182 19.37 2.06 -3.98
N ASN A 183 19.77 2.71 -2.90
CA ASN A 183 21.08 3.38 -2.79
C ASN A 183 21.39 4.33 -3.98
N GLY A 184 20.36 5.07 -4.43
CA GLY A 184 20.48 6.02 -5.54
C GLY A 184 20.55 5.39 -6.93
N LYS A 185 20.32 4.08 -7.07
CA LYS A 185 20.31 3.37 -8.36
C LYS A 185 18.93 2.74 -8.62
N PRO A 186 18.41 2.83 -9.86
CA PRO A 186 17.16 2.15 -10.22
C PRO A 186 17.38 0.63 -10.32
N VAL A 187 16.54 -0.14 -9.64
CA VAL A 187 16.51 -1.61 -9.63
C VAL A 187 15.15 -2.06 -10.16
N ASP A 188 15.12 -2.77 -11.26
CA ASP A 188 13.89 -3.29 -11.87
C ASP A 188 13.63 -4.74 -11.41
N PHE A 189 12.89 -4.88 -10.31
CA PHE A 189 12.56 -6.20 -9.76
C PHE A 189 11.66 -7.04 -10.65
N ARG A 190 10.99 -6.44 -11.65
CA ARG A 190 10.13 -7.18 -12.59
C ARG A 190 10.89 -8.24 -13.37
N ILE A 191 12.21 -8.12 -13.48
CA ILE A 191 13.03 -9.14 -14.15
C ILE A 191 12.98 -10.50 -13.44
N ILE A 192 12.77 -10.52 -12.11
CA ILE A 192 12.65 -11.76 -11.32
C ILE A 192 11.49 -12.60 -11.84
N PHE A 193 10.38 -11.92 -12.23
CA PHE A 193 9.12 -12.55 -12.60
C PHE A 193 8.96 -12.76 -14.11
N LYS A 194 9.89 -12.23 -14.92
CA LYS A 194 9.89 -12.49 -16.35
C LYS A 194 10.39 -13.90 -16.60
N GLY A 195 9.53 -14.74 -17.19
CA GLY A 195 9.93 -16.06 -17.69
C GLY A 195 11.11 -15.93 -18.67
N ASP A 196 11.91 -16.96 -18.74
CA ASP A 196 12.99 -17.04 -19.73
C ASP A 196 12.35 -17.06 -21.13
N GLY A 197 12.40 -15.93 -21.84
CA GLY A 197 11.85 -15.76 -23.19
C GLY A 197 12.57 -16.61 -24.28
N SER A 198 13.39 -17.58 -23.87
CA SER A 198 13.98 -18.57 -24.74
C SER A 198 12.95 -19.67 -25.00
N GLY A 199 12.20 -19.57 -26.09
CA GLY A 199 11.28 -20.59 -26.59
C GLY A 199 11.95 -21.93 -26.95
N LYS A 200 12.93 -22.37 -26.18
CA LYS A 200 13.62 -23.64 -26.26
C LYS A 200 13.65 -24.28 -24.87
N GLY A 201 12.60 -24.93 -24.53
CA GLY A 201 12.59 -25.76 -23.33
C GLY A 201 11.18 -26.25 -23.12
N GLY A 202 11.00 -27.57 -23.10
CA GLY A 202 9.71 -28.17 -22.80
C GLY A 202 9.10 -27.52 -21.56
N GLU A 203 7.77 -27.52 -21.53
CA GLU A 203 6.97 -27.11 -20.38
C GLU A 203 7.65 -27.64 -19.11
N LYS A 204 8.34 -26.75 -18.36
CA LYS A 204 8.63 -27.08 -16.97
C LYS A 204 7.26 -27.32 -16.34
N PRO A 205 7.05 -28.47 -15.67
CA PRO A 205 5.79 -28.65 -14.96
C PRO A 205 5.61 -27.42 -14.07
N ASP A 206 4.43 -26.81 -14.19
CA ASP A 206 4.03 -25.70 -13.36
C ASP A 206 4.06 -26.21 -11.91
N ASP A 207 5.11 -25.86 -11.20
CA ASP A 207 5.31 -26.38 -9.86
C ASP A 207 4.44 -25.57 -8.90
N ASN A 208 3.20 -25.45 -9.03
CA ASN A 208 2.20 -24.76 -8.21
C ASN A 208 2.61 -24.34 -6.79
N THR A 209 3.91 -24.27 -6.50
CA THR A 209 4.46 -23.91 -5.19
C THR A 209 4.62 -22.39 -5.02
N GLY A 210 4.54 -21.63 -6.13
CA GLY A 210 4.57 -20.17 -6.11
C GLY A 210 5.76 -19.61 -5.29
N TRP A 211 5.49 -18.65 -4.45
CA TRP A 211 6.50 -18.01 -3.60
C TRP A 211 7.14 -18.95 -2.57
N THR A 212 6.42 -19.96 -2.11
CA THR A 212 6.98 -20.99 -1.24
C THR A 212 8.07 -21.78 -1.95
N GLY A 213 7.89 -22.10 -3.24
CA GLY A 213 8.92 -22.72 -4.07
C GLY A 213 10.16 -21.85 -4.20
N ILE A 214 9.99 -20.54 -4.42
CA ILE A 214 11.08 -19.57 -4.44
C ILE A 214 11.85 -19.58 -3.11
N ALA A 215 11.14 -19.58 -1.97
CA ALA A 215 11.76 -19.66 -0.65
C ALA A 215 12.61 -20.96 -0.48
N PHE A 216 12.13 -22.10 -0.99
CA PHE A 216 12.88 -23.35 -0.98
C PHE A 216 14.14 -23.28 -1.88
N GLU A 217 14.04 -22.70 -3.07
CA GLU A 217 15.21 -22.54 -3.96
C GLU A 217 16.25 -21.60 -3.33
N VAL A 218 15.82 -20.49 -2.73
CA VAL A 218 16.71 -19.58 -1.99
C VAL A 218 17.38 -20.28 -0.81
N ALA A 219 16.66 -21.13 -0.08
CA ALA A 219 17.22 -21.90 1.02
C ALA A 219 18.24 -22.96 0.56
N LYS A 220 18.02 -23.54 -0.63
CA LYS A 220 18.91 -24.58 -1.19
C LYS A 220 20.19 -24.00 -1.77
N GLU A 221 20.12 -22.87 -2.45
CA GLU A 221 21.21 -22.33 -3.27
C GLU A 221 21.74 -20.99 -2.76
N GLY A 222 20.99 -20.32 -1.88
CA GLY A 222 21.31 -18.97 -1.39
C GLY A 222 22.18 -18.95 -0.12
N PRO A 223 22.64 -17.75 0.26
CA PRO A 223 23.50 -17.54 1.42
C PRO A 223 22.75 -17.50 2.77
N PHE A 224 21.41 -17.62 2.78
CA PHE A 224 20.57 -17.36 3.95
C PHE A 224 20.37 -18.59 4.85
N GLY A 225 20.83 -19.77 4.46
CA GLY A 225 20.73 -20.99 5.23
C GLY A 225 19.43 -21.78 4.98
N LYS A 226 18.84 -22.36 6.03
CA LYS A 226 17.65 -23.20 5.91
C LYS A 226 16.39 -22.36 5.65
N LEU A 227 15.30 -23.01 5.18
CA LEU A 227 14.03 -22.34 4.87
C LEU A 227 13.56 -21.37 5.96
N ARG A 228 13.58 -21.80 7.24
CA ARG A 228 13.18 -20.93 8.37
C ARG A 228 14.07 -19.70 8.54
N GLU A 229 15.32 -19.78 8.15
CA GLU A 229 16.26 -18.66 8.18
C GLU A 229 15.98 -17.70 7.04
N VAL A 230 15.66 -18.22 5.84
CA VAL A 230 15.17 -17.42 4.70
C VAL A 230 13.89 -16.69 5.05
N GLU A 231 12.90 -17.39 5.64
CA GLU A 231 11.63 -16.80 6.05
C GLU A 231 11.80 -15.70 7.13
N ALA A 232 12.82 -15.82 7.98
CA ALA A 232 13.15 -14.85 9.01
C ALA A 232 14.04 -13.70 8.54
N THR A 233 14.56 -13.76 7.31
CA THR A 233 15.38 -12.71 6.71
C THR A 233 14.50 -11.53 6.27
N ASP A 234 15.06 -10.34 6.25
CA ASP A 234 14.40 -9.15 5.73
C ASP A 234 13.95 -9.35 4.27
N PHE A 235 12.75 -8.91 3.96
CA PHE A 235 12.14 -9.05 2.64
C PHE A 235 13.02 -8.44 1.52
N TRP A 236 13.58 -7.24 1.76
CA TRP A 236 14.40 -6.55 0.76
C TRP A 236 15.72 -7.26 0.50
N GLU A 237 16.33 -7.88 1.52
CA GLU A 237 17.57 -8.66 1.34
C GLU A 237 17.32 -9.86 0.43
N VAL A 238 16.21 -10.59 0.63
CA VAL A 238 15.87 -11.73 -0.22
C VAL A 238 15.51 -11.27 -1.63
N LEU A 239 14.74 -10.20 -1.79
CA LEU A 239 14.36 -9.67 -3.09
C LEU A 239 15.57 -9.19 -3.90
N LEU A 240 16.52 -8.51 -3.25
CA LEU A 240 17.78 -8.09 -3.88
C LEU A 240 18.65 -9.27 -4.30
N TYR A 241 18.71 -10.31 -3.47
CA TYR A 241 19.42 -11.54 -3.83
C TYR A 241 18.83 -12.19 -5.08
N LEU A 242 17.50 -12.36 -5.13
CA LEU A 242 16.79 -12.91 -6.29
C LEU A 242 17.03 -12.07 -7.56
N TYR A 243 16.96 -10.74 -7.41
CA TYR A 243 17.28 -9.82 -8.50
C TYR A 243 18.69 -10.05 -9.03
N ARG A 244 19.68 -10.16 -8.14
CA ARG A 244 21.07 -10.35 -8.52
C ARG A 244 21.29 -11.69 -9.24
N CYS A 245 20.73 -12.77 -8.73
CA CYS A 245 20.80 -14.08 -9.38
C CYS A 245 20.22 -14.04 -10.79
N LYS A 246 19.03 -13.44 -10.95
CA LYS A 246 18.40 -13.33 -12.27
C LYS A 246 19.17 -12.41 -13.21
N PHE A 247 19.70 -11.30 -12.72
CA PHE A 247 20.52 -10.37 -13.49
C PHE A 247 21.80 -11.03 -14.00
N GLU A 248 22.53 -11.75 -13.14
CA GLU A 248 23.73 -12.50 -13.52
C GLU A 248 23.42 -13.59 -14.56
N TYR A 249 22.32 -14.34 -14.39
CA TYR A 249 21.86 -15.33 -15.35
C TYR A 249 21.63 -14.74 -16.75
N ILE A 250 20.89 -13.62 -16.83
CA ILE A 250 20.57 -12.96 -18.10
C ILE A 250 21.82 -12.44 -18.83
N HIS A 251 22.86 -12.02 -18.08
CA HIS A 251 24.07 -11.42 -18.67
C HIS A 251 25.22 -12.43 -18.85
N SER A 252 25.02 -13.68 -18.41
CA SER A 252 26.01 -14.76 -18.58
C SER A 252 25.73 -15.64 -19.81
N CYS A 253 24.61 -15.43 -20.49
CA CYS A 253 24.22 -16.05 -21.74
C CYS A 253 24.52 -15.13 -22.94
#